data_19911c04084cab69ffbd21929552d374
#
_entry.id   19911c04084cab69ffbd21929552d374
#
_cell.length_a   1.000
_cell.length_b   1.000
_cell.length_c   1.000
_cell.angle_alpha   90.00
_cell.angle_beta   90.00
_cell.angle_gamma   90.00
#
_symmetry.space_group_name_H-M   'P 1'
#
loop_
_entity.id
_entity.type
_entity.pdbx_description
1 polymer ?
#
loop_
_entity_poly.entity_id
_entity_poly.type
_entity_poly.pdbx_seq_one_letter_code
_entity_poly.pdbx_strand_id
1 'polypeptide(L)'
;MKAKLNVLLALSHDSKLLILDEPTAGLDVVAREEILDLLREYMEIPGRSIVISSHISGDLEHFCDDLYMIHEGKIVLHEETDRILEEYGFLKVSEQEYEALDKEYLLRVRKESFGYSCLTNQKNYYLENYPGIIVEKGSVDEVISMLVKGELL
;
A
#
# COMPACT_ATOMS: atom_id res chain seq x y z
N MET A 1 -5.01 -7.49 24.90
CA MET A 1 -4.04 -7.45 26.02
C MET A 1 -2.70 -8.13 25.69
N LYS A 2 -2.64 -9.34 25.15
CA LYS A 2 -1.40 -10.07 24.88
C LYS A 2 -0.50 -9.38 23.82
N ALA A 3 -1.09 -8.89 22.73
CA ALA A 3 -0.35 -8.18 21.66
C ALA A 3 0.37 -6.93 22.20
N LYS A 4 -0.36 -6.06 22.92
CA LYS A 4 0.22 -4.85 23.53
C LYS A 4 1.38 -5.17 24.48
N LEU A 5 1.24 -6.24 25.30
CA LEU A 5 2.32 -6.68 26.19
C LEU A 5 3.56 -7.12 25.41
N ASN A 6 3.39 -7.86 24.32
CA ASN A 6 4.51 -8.31 23.49
C ASN A 6 5.28 -7.13 22.86
N VAL A 7 4.55 -6.13 22.35
CA VAL A 7 5.17 -4.91 21.81
C VAL A 7 5.93 -4.14 22.90
N LEU A 8 5.30 -3.94 24.08
CA LEU A 8 5.97 -3.27 25.20
C LEU A 8 7.24 -4.01 25.67
N LEU A 9 7.21 -5.34 25.68
CA LEU A 9 8.41 -6.14 25.99
C LEU A 9 9.48 -5.96 24.91
N ALA A 10 9.11 -5.95 23.63
CA ALA A 10 10.08 -5.71 22.55
C ALA A 10 10.70 -4.30 22.65
N LEU A 11 9.90 -3.28 22.95
CA LEU A 11 10.34 -1.90 23.13
C LEU A 11 11.19 -1.70 24.40
N SER A 12 11.06 -2.56 25.42
CA SER A 12 11.86 -2.47 26.66
C SER A 12 13.34 -2.82 26.47
N HIS A 13 13.70 -3.43 25.35
CA HIS A 13 15.07 -3.70 24.98
C HIS A 13 15.62 -2.53 24.15
N ASP A 14 16.85 -2.13 24.39
CA ASP A 14 17.56 -1.09 23.63
C ASP A 14 18.06 -1.63 22.28
N SER A 15 17.14 -2.17 21.47
CA SER A 15 17.47 -2.71 20.14
C SER A 15 17.41 -1.63 19.09
N LYS A 16 18.27 -1.73 18.07
CA LYS A 16 18.25 -0.83 16.90
C LYS A 16 17.28 -1.26 15.83
N LEU A 17 16.89 -2.52 15.81
CA LEU A 17 15.95 -3.10 14.86
C LEU A 17 14.88 -3.90 15.61
N LEU A 18 13.62 -3.58 15.35
CA LEU A 18 12.48 -4.40 15.73
C LEU A 18 11.95 -5.16 14.52
N ILE A 19 11.62 -6.44 14.71
CA ILE A 19 10.91 -7.25 13.71
C ILE A 19 9.62 -7.70 14.36
N LEU A 20 8.50 -7.23 13.84
CA LEU A 20 7.17 -7.42 14.39
C LEU A 20 6.27 -8.12 13.37
N ASP A 21 5.72 -9.26 13.77
CA ASP A 21 4.77 -10.01 12.96
C ASP A 21 3.34 -9.76 13.47
N GLU A 22 2.53 -9.10 12.63
CA GLU A 22 1.13 -8.77 12.90
C GLU A 22 0.89 -8.13 14.29
N PRO A 23 1.61 -7.08 14.70
CA PRO A 23 1.54 -6.56 16.08
C PRO A 23 0.19 -5.95 16.45
N THR A 24 -0.61 -5.56 15.45
CA THR A 24 -1.94 -4.94 15.64
C THR A 24 -3.11 -5.91 15.43
N ALA A 25 -2.82 -7.16 15.04
CA ALA A 25 -3.85 -8.13 14.74
C ALA A 25 -4.78 -8.42 15.93
N GLY A 26 -6.08 -8.41 15.67
CA GLY A 26 -7.11 -8.70 16.68
C GLY A 26 -7.31 -7.61 17.76
N LEU A 27 -6.73 -6.43 17.56
CA LEU A 27 -6.97 -5.27 18.40
C LEU A 27 -8.15 -4.44 17.87
N ASP A 28 -8.86 -3.81 18.78
CA ASP A 28 -9.79 -2.74 18.42
C ASP A 28 -9.04 -1.48 17.93
N VAL A 29 -9.77 -0.53 17.34
CA VAL A 29 -9.18 0.67 16.71
C VAL A 29 -8.35 1.48 17.71
N VAL A 30 -8.81 1.64 18.95
CA VAL A 30 -8.11 2.44 19.97
C VAL A 30 -6.80 1.77 20.38
N ALA A 31 -6.86 0.48 20.71
CA ALA A 31 -5.69 -0.28 21.13
C ALA A 31 -4.65 -0.40 19.99
N ARG A 32 -5.11 -0.44 18.75
CA ARG A 32 -4.25 -0.43 17.54
C ARG A 32 -3.49 0.88 17.43
N GLU A 33 -4.18 2.01 17.51
CA GLU A 33 -3.56 3.33 17.42
C GLU A 33 -2.54 3.55 18.55
N GLU A 34 -2.85 3.12 19.79
CA GLU A 34 -1.89 3.16 20.88
C GLU A 34 -0.59 2.36 20.62
N ILE A 35 -0.69 1.23 19.90
CA ILE A 35 0.50 0.46 19.50
C ILE A 35 1.29 1.21 18.44
N LEU A 36 0.63 1.75 17.41
CA LEU A 36 1.29 2.49 16.34
C LEU A 36 1.98 3.75 16.88
N ASP A 37 1.38 4.44 17.84
CA ASP A 37 2.00 5.59 18.50
C ASP A 37 3.27 5.21 19.25
N LEU A 38 3.25 4.13 20.01
CA LEU A 38 4.45 3.62 20.69
C LEU A 38 5.58 3.25 19.69
N LEU A 39 5.21 2.72 18.53
CA LEU A 39 6.18 2.39 17.48
C LEU A 39 6.72 3.66 16.81
N ARG A 40 5.88 4.71 16.61
CA ARG A 40 6.33 6.04 16.12
C ARG A 40 7.34 6.65 17.09
N GLU A 41 7.03 6.69 18.39
CA GLU A 41 7.96 7.20 19.41
C GLU A 41 9.30 6.44 19.39
N TYR A 42 9.28 5.12 19.20
CA TYR A 42 10.51 4.35 19.05
C TYR A 42 11.32 4.77 17.83
N MET A 43 10.69 5.06 16.70
CA MET A 43 11.34 5.50 15.45
C MET A 43 11.92 6.93 15.53
N GLU A 44 11.45 7.78 16.46
CA GLU A 44 12.02 9.12 16.67
C GLU A 44 13.49 9.07 17.17
N ILE A 45 13.91 7.93 17.70
CA ILE A 45 15.28 7.77 18.18
C ILE A 45 16.21 7.44 17.00
N PRO A 46 17.22 8.28 16.72
CA PRO A 46 18.10 8.10 15.57
C PRO A 46 18.78 6.73 15.50
N GLY A 47 18.78 6.13 14.32
CA GLY A 47 19.41 4.83 14.07
C GLY A 47 18.59 3.61 14.47
N ARG A 48 17.33 3.80 14.79
CA ARG A 48 16.36 2.72 14.98
C ARG A 48 15.55 2.45 13.70
N SER A 49 15.12 1.20 13.55
CA SER A 49 14.33 0.74 12.41
C SER A 49 13.32 -0.31 12.84
N ILE A 50 12.22 -0.40 12.11
CA ILE A 50 11.19 -1.41 12.32
C ILE A 50 10.91 -2.13 11.01
N VAL A 51 10.83 -3.45 11.05
CA VAL A 51 10.22 -4.28 10.02
C VAL A 51 8.93 -4.83 10.59
N ILE A 52 7.83 -4.53 9.95
CA ILE A 52 6.49 -4.93 10.40
C ILE A 52 5.78 -5.70 9.30
N SER A 53 5.15 -6.83 9.64
CA SER A 53 4.15 -7.46 8.78
C SER A 53 2.76 -7.06 9.22
N SER A 54 1.85 -6.82 8.27
CA SER A 54 0.44 -6.61 8.53
C SER A 54 -0.40 -6.99 7.32
N HIS A 55 -1.61 -7.47 7.58
CA HIS A 55 -2.66 -7.64 6.57
C HIS A 55 -3.65 -6.46 6.58
N ILE A 56 -3.40 -5.45 7.42
CA ILE A 56 -4.19 -4.23 7.54
C ILE A 56 -3.42 -3.11 6.86
N SER A 57 -3.73 -2.84 5.60
CA SER A 57 -3.01 -1.86 4.78
C SER A 57 -3.09 -0.43 5.34
N GLY A 58 -4.21 -0.05 5.96
CA GLY A 58 -4.35 1.25 6.58
C GLY A 58 -3.31 1.53 7.68
N ASP A 59 -2.87 0.49 8.42
CA ASP A 59 -1.78 0.64 9.38
C ASP A 59 -0.47 0.94 8.66
N LEU A 60 -0.22 0.26 7.53
CA LEU A 60 1.00 0.41 6.75
C LEU A 60 1.06 1.77 6.03
N GLU A 61 -0.06 2.23 5.46
CA GLU A 61 -0.16 3.53 4.78
C GLU A 61 0.24 4.71 5.65
N HIS A 62 -0.04 4.64 6.95
CA HIS A 62 0.18 5.73 7.90
C HIS A 62 1.42 5.58 8.76
N PHE A 63 2.11 4.45 8.63
CA PHE A 63 3.23 4.12 9.50
C PHE A 63 4.53 3.80 8.75
N CYS A 64 4.46 3.16 7.58
CA CYS A 64 5.63 2.66 6.88
C CYS A 64 6.11 3.60 5.79
N ASP A 65 7.44 3.81 5.70
CA ASP A 65 8.07 4.56 4.61
C ASP A 65 8.12 3.71 3.32
N ASP A 66 8.43 2.41 3.46
CA ASP A 66 8.56 1.44 2.36
C ASP A 66 7.59 0.28 2.52
N LEU A 67 6.98 -0.14 1.42
CA LEU A 67 6.08 -1.29 1.36
C LEU A 67 6.63 -2.41 0.47
N TYR A 68 6.66 -3.61 1.03
CA TYR A 68 6.96 -4.85 0.30
C TYR A 68 5.72 -5.72 0.27
N MET A 69 5.20 -5.99 -0.92
CA MET A 69 4.12 -6.95 -1.08
C MET A 69 4.64 -8.31 -1.49
N ILE A 70 4.32 -9.33 -0.71
CA ILE A 70 4.65 -10.72 -0.99
C ILE A 70 3.40 -11.47 -1.42
N HIS A 71 3.44 -12.11 -2.60
CA HIS A 71 2.38 -12.98 -3.09
C HIS A 71 3.00 -14.25 -3.67
N GLU A 72 2.48 -15.42 -3.30
CA GLU A 72 2.98 -16.74 -3.73
C GLU A 72 4.50 -16.92 -3.59
N GLY A 73 5.06 -16.39 -2.49
CA GLY A 73 6.50 -16.48 -2.19
C GLY A 73 7.40 -15.57 -3.02
N LYS A 74 6.83 -14.61 -3.74
CA LYS A 74 7.57 -13.61 -4.54
C LYS A 74 7.22 -12.20 -4.08
N ILE A 75 8.21 -11.31 -4.14
CA ILE A 75 7.95 -9.87 -4.00
C ILE A 75 7.33 -9.40 -5.31
N VAL A 76 6.08 -8.93 -5.25
CA VAL A 76 5.31 -8.43 -6.40
C VAL A 76 5.25 -6.91 -6.46
N LEU A 77 5.55 -6.24 -5.35
CA LEU A 77 5.72 -4.80 -5.24
C LEU A 77 6.79 -4.50 -4.19
N HIS A 78 7.66 -3.55 -4.49
CA HIS A 78 8.47 -2.80 -3.53
C HIS A 78 8.44 -1.35 -3.95
N GLU A 79 7.90 -0.50 -3.10
CA GLU A 79 7.75 0.92 -3.40
C GLU A 79 7.67 1.74 -2.11
N GLU A 80 8.09 3.00 -2.17
CA GLU A 80 7.85 3.98 -1.12
C GLU A 80 6.34 4.23 -0.96
N THR A 81 5.87 4.32 0.27
CA THR A 81 4.43 4.50 0.56
C THR A 81 3.90 5.77 -0.07
N ASP A 82 4.63 6.88 0.05
CA ASP A 82 4.25 8.17 -0.52
C ASP A 82 4.11 8.09 -2.05
N ARG A 83 4.99 7.36 -2.74
CA ARG A 83 4.87 7.15 -4.19
C ARG A 83 3.61 6.38 -4.56
N ILE A 84 3.26 5.35 -3.79
CA ILE A 84 1.99 4.62 -4.03
C ILE A 84 0.81 5.58 -3.88
N LEU A 85 0.80 6.41 -2.86
CA LEU A 85 -0.30 7.33 -2.58
C LEU A 85 -0.36 8.53 -3.56
N GLU A 86 0.78 8.96 -4.11
CA GLU A 86 0.87 10.15 -4.96
C GLU A 86 0.89 9.85 -6.46
N GLU A 87 1.56 8.77 -6.90
CA GLU A 87 1.79 8.48 -8.31
C GLU A 87 0.88 7.39 -8.86
N TYR A 88 0.41 6.47 -8.00
CA TYR A 88 -0.50 5.41 -8.44
C TYR A 88 -1.93 5.92 -8.58
N GLY A 89 -2.66 5.34 -9.51
CA GLY A 89 -4.07 5.67 -9.75
C GLY A 89 -4.77 4.61 -10.59
N PHE A 90 -6.10 4.69 -10.55
CA PHE A 90 -6.99 3.82 -11.30
C PHE A 90 -7.70 4.61 -12.39
N LEU A 91 -7.38 4.32 -13.64
CA LEU A 91 -8.10 4.88 -14.79
C LEU A 91 -9.41 4.12 -14.95
N LYS A 92 -10.51 4.84 -14.98
CA LYS A 92 -11.85 4.28 -15.28
C LYS A 92 -12.21 4.68 -16.70
N VAL A 93 -12.19 3.73 -17.61
CA VAL A 93 -12.32 3.96 -19.04
C VAL A 93 -13.35 3.05 -19.68
N SER A 94 -14.06 3.56 -20.68
CA SER A 94 -14.89 2.75 -21.57
C SER A 94 -14.04 1.85 -22.47
N GLU A 95 -14.65 0.90 -23.17
CA GLU A 95 -13.94 0.07 -24.16
C GLU A 95 -13.24 0.91 -25.24
N GLN A 96 -13.91 1.94 -25.74
CA GLN A 96 -13.35 2.81 -26.80
C GLN A 96 -12.16 3.64 -26.29
N GLU A 97 -12.26 4.19 -25.09
CA GLU A 97 -11.16 4.93 -24.46
C GLU A 97 -9.98 4.00 -24.18
N TYR A 98 -10.22 2.78 -23.71
CA TYR A 98 -9.17 1.79 -23.46
C TYR A 98 -8.41 1.40 -24.74
N GLU A 99 -9.11 1.27 -25.88
CA GLU A 99 -8.48 0.99 -27.17
C GLU A 99 -7.55 2.12 -27.62
N ALA A 100 -7.96 3.38 -27.37
CA ALA A 100 -7.22 4.58 -27.73
C ALA A 100 -6.12 4.96 -26.73
N LEU A 101 -6.12 4.33 -25.54
CA LEU A 101 -5.19 4.64 -24.46
C LEU A 101 -3.79 4.12 -24.76
N ASP A 102 -2.77 4.93 -24.48
CA ASP A 102 -1.42 4.44 -24.39
C ASP A 102 -1.29 3.50 -23.17
N LYS A 103 -0.75 2.31 -23.42
CA LYS A 103 -0.67 1.24 -22.41
C LYS A 103 0.72 1.13 -21.78
N GLU A 104 1.67 1.98 -22.17
CA GLU A 104 3.07 1.91 -21.73
C GLU A 104 3.23 1.93 -20.20
N TYR A 105 2.41 2.75 -19.52
CA TYR A 105 2.49 2.91 -18.06
C TYR A 105 1.35 2.21 -17.31
N LEU A 106 0.61 1.31 -17.96
CA LEU A 106 -0.38 0.47 -17.30
C LEU A 106 0.29 -0.77 -16.70
N LEU A 107 0.07 -1.01 -15.42
CA LEU A 107 0.62 -2.15 -14.69
C LEU A 107 -0.31 -3.36 -14.74
N ARG A 108 -1.61 -3.12 -14.62
CA ARG A 108 -2.66 -4.14 -14.61
C ARG A 108 -3.95 -3.58 -15.18
N VAL A 109 -4.78 -4.46 -15.70
CA VAL A 109 -6.11 -4.13 -16.19
C VAL A 109 -7.13 -5.13 -15.66
N ARG A 110 -8.35 -4.65 -15.42
CA ARG A 110 -9.49 -5.48 -15.06
C ARG A 110 -10.73 -5.02 -15.81
N LYS A 111 -11.40 -5.97 -16.46
CA LYS A 111 -12.70 -5.69 -17.12
C LYS A 111 -13.79 -5.49 -16.07
N GLU A 112 -14.55 -4.43 -16.22
CA GLU A 112 -15.68 -4.05 -15.35
C GLU A 112 -16.95 -3.90 -16.19
N SER A 113 -18.08 -3.71 -15.52
CA SER A 113 -19.38 -3.54 -16.22
C SER A 113 -19.45 -2.28 -17.07
N PHE A 114 -18.66 -1.24 -16.75
CA PHE A 114 -18.61 0.03 -17.47
C PHE A 114 -17.50 0.09 -18.53
N GLY A 115 -16.60 -0.89 -18.60
CA GLY A 115 -15.43 -0.90 -19.46
C GLY A 115 -14.23 -1.51 -18.75
N TYR A 116 -13.21 -0.71 -18.45
CA TYR A 116 -11.98 -1.18 -17.80
C TYR A 116 -11.56 -0.30 -16.63
N SER A 117 -11.00 -0.95 -15.61
CA SER A 117 -10.24 -0.31 -14.56
C SER A 117 -8.76 -0.65 -14.76
N CYS A 118 -7.91 0.36 -14.95
CA CYS A 118 -6.49 0.18 -15.25
C CYS A 118 -5.65 0.79 -14.13
N LEU A 119 -4.74 0.01 -13.56
CA LEU A 119 -3.77 0.48 -12.58
C LEU A 119 -2.56 1.05 -13.31
N THR A 120 -2.16 2.25 -12.91
CA THR A 120 -0.92 2.91 -13.35
C THR A 120 -0.11 3.41 -12.17
N ASN A 121 1.21 3.51 -12.33
CA ASN A 121 2.11 4.24 -11.43
C ASN A 121 2.52 5.61 -12.01
N GLN A 122 1.84 6.08 -13.04
CA GLN A 122 2.08 7.36 -13.72
C GLN A 122 0.74 8.10 -13.93
N LYS A 123 -0.04 8.28 -12.85
CA LYS A 123 -1.38 8.90 -12.98
C LYS A 123 -1.33 10.30 -13.59
N ASN A 124 -0.27 11.08 -13.28
CA ASN A 124 -0.14 12.43 -13.80
C ASN A 124 0.07 12.45 -15.32
N TYR A 125 0.81 11.47 -15.89
CA TYR A 125 0.91 11.32 -17.33
C TYR A 125 -0.45 11.19 -18.00
N TYR A 126 -1.35 10.37 -17.44
CA TYR A 126 -2.68 10.19 -18.00
C TYR A 126 -3.60 11.40 -17.80
N LEU A 127 -3.49 12.08 -16.67
CA LEU A 127 -4.25 13.32 -16.43
C LEU A 127 -3.86 14.44 -17.41
N GLU A 128 -2.58 14.53 -17.77
CA GLU A 128 -2.07 15.55 -18.67
C GLU A 128 -2.37 15.25 -20.15
N ASN A 129 -2.25 13.99 -20.56
CA ASN A 129 -2.34 13.60 -21.98
C ASN A 129 -3.74 13.15 -22.39
N TYR A 130 -4.62 12.83 -21.46
CA TYR A 130 -5.98 12.34 -21.75
C TYR A 130 -7.02 13.16 -20.95
N PRO A 131 -7.26 14.44 -21.32
CA PRO A 131 -8.22 15.28 -20.62
C PRO A 131 -9.63 14.71 -20.76
N GLY A 132 -10.23 14.34 -19.64
CA GLY A 132 -11.57 13.74 -19.58
C GLY A 132 -11.58 12.30 -19.05
N ILE A 133 -10.43 11.64 -18.94
CA ILE A 133 -10.33 10.35 -18.26
C ILE A 133 -10.54 10.53 -16.75
N ILE A 134 -11.35 9.66 -16.18
CA ILE A 134 -11.53 9.59 -14.74
C ILE A 134 -10.35 8.83 -14.14
N VAL A 135 -9.57 9.52 -13.29
CA VAL A 135 -8.48 8.92 -12.53
C VAL A 135 -8.85 8.96 -11.05
N GLU A 136 -9.07 7.80 -10.47
CA GLU A 136 -9.33 7.66 -9.04
C GLU A 136 -8.01 7.42 -8.30
N LYS A 137 -7.88 8.05 -7.12
CA LYS A 137 -6.81 7.73 -6.19
C LYS A 137 -7.13 6.39 -5.54
N GLY A 138 -6.20 5.44 -5.60
CA GLY A 138 -6.33 4.15 -4.93
C GLY A 138 -5.74 4.18 -3.52
N SER A 139 -6.27 3.36 -2.65
CA SER A 139 -5.63 2.93 -1.40
C SER A 139 -4.60 1.84 -1.68
N VAL A 140 -3.72 1.58 -0.72
CA VAL A 140 -2.78 0.45 -0.81
C VAL A 140 -3.52 -0.88 -1.00
N ASP A 141 -4.68 -1.08 -0.34
CA ASP A 141 -5.53 -2.26 -0.52
C ASP A 141 -5.99 -2.48 -1.97
N GLU A 142 -6.41 -1.40 -2.63
CA GLU A 142 -6.87 -1.47 -4.01
C GLU A 142 -5.72 -1.75 -4.97
N VAL A 143 -4.55 -1.14 -4.74
CA VAL A 143 -3.32 -1.42 -5.51
C VAL A 143 -2.93 -2.88 -5.35
N ILE A 144 -2.87 -3.39 -4.11
CA ILE A 144 -2.61 -4.80 -3.80
C ILE A 144 -3.61 -5.72 -4.52
N SER A 145 -4.91 -5.43 -4.38
CA SER A 145 -5.95 -6.24 -5.01
C SER A 145 -5.80 -6.29 -6.52
N MET A 146 -5.45 -5.17 -7.15
CA MET A 146 -5.28 -5.10 -8.60
C MET A 146 -4.01 -5.81 -9.07
N LEU A 147 -2.91 -5.71 -8.31
CA LEU A 147 -1.66 -6.41 -8.63
C LEU A 147 -1.82 -7.94 -8.59
N VAL A 148 -2.68 -8.44 -7.69
CA VAL A 148 -2.95 -9.89 -7.53
C VAL A 148 -3.97 -10.39 -8.53
N LYS A 149 -5.07 -9.66 -8.72
CA LYS A 149 -6.26 -10.12 -9.47
C LYS A 149 -6.38 -9.53 -10.87
N GLY A 150 -5.65 -8.45 -11.17
CA GLY A 150 -5.64 -7.82 -12.48
C GLY A 150 -4.86 -8.64 -13.50
N GLU A 151 -5.28 -8.55 -14.76
CA GLU A 151 -4.56 -9.17 -15.87
C GLU A 151 -3.30 -8.38 -16.21
N LEU A 152 -2.25 -9.08 -16.62
CA LEU A 152 -1.06 -8.48 -17.22
C LEU A 152 -1.39 -8.04 -18.65
N LEU A 153 -0.86 -6.91 -19.06
CA LEU A 153 -0.94 -6.40 -20.43
C LEU A 153 0.10 -7.05 -21.34
#